data_00a711a81bf97f57138b519c5aa2c739
#
_entry.id   00a711a81bf97f57138b519c5aa2c739
#
_cell.length_a   1.000
_cell.length_b   1.000
_cell.length_c   1.000
_cell.angle_alpha   90.00
_cell.angle_beta   90.00
_cell.angle_gamma   90.00
#
_symmetry.space_group_name_H-M   'P 1'
#
loop_
_entity.id
_entity.type
_entity.pdbx_description
1 polymer ?
#
loop_
_entity_poly.entity_id
_entity_poly.type
_entity_poly.pdbx_seq_one_letter_code
_entity_poly.pdbx_strand_id
1 'polypeptide(L)'
;MDISDIFVIVVGIILLLIQLLILYFIITGIKRMIVCTEKVVAKVTSVIEEKKRHEDSKTGKTEYRYYYEVTFTYDYNGQVYDTTRTYSDRSKYSKGDNPTIKINPHNPKETSGLKGDISTLLGLSLSIPLFAFFDFIYISLLSNVF
;
A
#
# COMPACT_ATOMS: atom_id res chain seq x y z
N MET A 1 -3.58 -25.47 -31.29
CA MET A 1 -3.54 -24.82 -29.96
C MET A 1 -4.84 -25.18 -29.29
N ASP A 2 -4.76 -26.03 -28.29
CA ASP A 2 -5.95 -26.49 -27.57
C ASP A 2 -6.46 -25.43 -26.58
N ILE A 3 -7.71 -25.56 -26.13
CA ILE A 3 -8.33 -24.63 -25.16
C ILE A 3 -7.47 -24.55 -23.89
N SER A 4 -6.84 -25.65 -23.49
CA SER A 4 -5.89 -25.72 -22.37
C SER A 4 -4.68 -24.81 -22.56
N ASP A 5 -4.11 -24.74 -23.77
CA ASP A 5 -2.95 -23.91 -24.07
C ASP A 5 -3.30 -22.43 -23.96
N ILE A 6 -4.46 -22.04 -24.49
CA ILE A 6 -4.97 -20.67 -24.41
C ILE A 6 -5.17 -20.28 -22.92
N PHE A 7 -5.75 -21.17 -22.13
CA PHE A 7 -5.98 -20.91 -20.71
C PHE A 7 -4.66 -20.68 -19.95
N VAL A 8 -3.65 -21.52 -20.19
CA VAL A 8 -2.33 -21.39 -19.57
C VAL A 8 -1.68 -20.05 -19.94
N ILE A 9 -1.73 -19.66 -21.22
CA ILE A 9 -1.17 -18.37 -21.69
C ILE A 9 -1.88 -17.19 -21.01
N VAL A 10 -3.22 -17.21 -20.94
CA VAL A 10 -3.99 -16.13 -20.33
C VAL A 10 -3.68 -15.99 -18.83
N VAL A 11 -3.59 -17.10 -18.09
CA VAL A 11 -3.19 -17.09 -16.68
C VAL A 11 -1.79 -16.50 -16.51
N GLY A 12 -0.84 -16.87 -17.35
CA GLY A 12 0.53 -16.31 -17.31
C GLY A 12 0.56 -14.79 -17.52
N ILE A 13 -0.22 -14.29 -18.47
CA ILE A 13 -0.32 -12.84 -18.71
C ILE A 13 -0.89 -12.12 -17.48
N ILE A 14 -1.92 -12.67 -16.85
CA ILE A 14 -2.53 -12.09 -15.64
C ILE A 14 -1.52 -12.05 -14.50
N LEU A 15 -0.79 -13.13 -14.26
CA LEU A 15 0.25 -13.20 -13.23
C LEU A 15 1.34 -12.16 -13.45
N LEU A 16 1.82 -12.02 -14.69
CA LEU A 16 2.82 -11.02 -15.05
C LEU A 16 2.32 -9.59 -14.81
N LEU A 17 1.07 -9.28 -15.14
CA LEU A 17 0.49 -7.95 -14.89
C LEU A 17 0.40 -7.65 -13.38
N ILE A 18 0.04 -8.63 -12.55
CA ILE A 18 0.00 -8.47 -11.09
C ILE A 18 1.41 -8.21 -10.55
N GLN A 19 2.43 -8.92 -11.03
CA GLN A 19 3.82 -8.73 -10.61
C GLN A 19 4.32 -7.33 -10.96
N LEU A 20 4.05 -6.85 -12.18
CA LEU A 20 4.41 -5.50 -12.61
C LEU A 20 3.74 -4.43 -11.73
N LEU A 21 2.48 -4.63 -11.37
CA LEU A 21 1.76 -3.73 -10.48
C LEU A 21 2.39 -3.67 -9.08
N ILE A 22 2.74 -4.82 -8.51
CA ILE A 22 3.41 -4.89 -7.19
C ILE A 22 4.78 -4.21 -7.25
N LEU A 23 5.56 -4.48 -8.29
CA LEU A 23 6.87 -3.86 -8.49
C LEU A 23 6.75 -2.33 -8.59
N TYR A 24 5.76 -1.83 -9.31
CA TYR A 24 5.46 -0.40 -9.40
C TYR A 24 5.18 0.21 -8.02
N PHE A 25 4.39 -0.45 -7.16
CA PHE A 25 4.12 0.04 -5.80
C PHE A 25 5.36 0.02 -4.91
N ILE A 26 6.21 -1.01 -5.02
CA ILE A 26 7.47 -1.08 -4.27
C ILE A 26 8.41 0.06 -4.69
N ILE A 27 8.62 0.26 -5.99
CA ILE A 27 9.49 1.32 -6.51
C ILE A 27 8.99 2.70 -6.08
N THR A 28 7.68 2.97 -6.18
CA THR A 28 7.09 4.24 -5.77
C THR A 28 7.21 4.47 -4.25
N GLY A 29 7.05 3.43 -3.45
CA GLY A 29 7.22 3.48 -2.01
C GLY A 29 8.68 3.78 -1.62
N ILE A 30 9.63 3.07 -2.22
CA ILE A 30 11.08 3.31 -2.00
C ILE A 30 11.46 4.72 -2.44
N LYS A 31 11.04 5.16 -3.63
CA LYS A 31 11.30 6.52 -4.12
C LYS A 31 10.82 7.56 -3.11
N ARG A 32 9.59 7.42 -2.59
CA ARG A 32 9.04 8.32 -1.58
C ARG A 32 9.92 8.37 -0.32
N MET A 33 10.41 7.23 0.15
CA MET A 33 11.28 7.18 1.32
C MET A 33 12.64 7.87 1.08
N ILE A 34 13.15 7.81 -0.14
CA ILE A 34 14.44 8.44 -0.52
C ILE A 34 14.28 9.95 -0.66
N VAL A 35 13.22 10.43 -1.30
CA VAL A 35 13.03 11.87 -1.55
C VAL A 35 12.54 12.65 -0.33
N CYS A 36 11.85 11.96 0.61
CA CYS A 36 11.41 12.56 1.86
C CYS A 36 12.55 12.54 2.88
N THR A 37 13.38 13.57 2.88
CA THR A 37 14.61 13.67 3.70
C THR A 37 14.44 14.57 4.91
N GLU A 38 13.60 15.60 4.84
CA GLU A 38 13.39 16.56 5.90
C GLU A 38 12.41 16.08 6.96
N LYS A 39 12.77 16.24 8.23
CA LYS A 39 11.93 15.87 9.37
C LYS A 39 11.16 17.08 9.86
N VAL A 40 9.86 16.94 9.97
CA VAL A 40 8.97 17.95 10.56
C VAL A 40 8.09 17.30 11.63
N VAL A 41 7.73 18.10 12.64
CA VAL A 41 6.73 17.69 13.64
C VAL A 41 5.36 18.05 13.09
N ALA A 42 4.53 17.04 12.89
CA ALA A 42 3.14 17.22 12.48
C ALA A 42 2.23 17.08 13.69
N LYS A 43 1.11 17.77 13.66
CA LYS A 43 0.04 17.64 14.65
C LYS A 43 -1.13 16.89 14.06
N VAL A 44 -1.65 15.90 14.76
CA VAL A 44 -2.90 15.22 14.40
C VAL A 44 -4.07 16.15 14.71
N THR A 45 -4.68 16.73 13.68
CA THR A 45 -5.77 17.70 13.82
C THR A 45 -7.15 17.05 13.78
N SER A 46 -7.28 15.95 13.02
CA SER A 46 -8.56 15.23 12.90
C SER A 46 -8.33 13.73 12.90
N VAL A 47 -9.24 12.99 13.52
CA VAL A 47 -9.38 11.53 13.42
C VAL A 47 -10.86 11.25 13.22
N ILE A 48 -11.23 10.82 12.03
CA ILE A 48 -12.61 10.52 11.63
C ILE A 48 -12.73 9.00 11.52
N GLU A 49 -13.72 8.43 12.19
CA GLU A 49 -14.06 7.02 12.08
C GLU A 49 -15.09 6.81 10.98
N GLU A 50 -14.76 5.97 10.01
CA GLU A 50 -15.68 5.53 8.97
C GLU A 50 -16.01 4.05 9.16
N LYS A 51 -17.30 3.74 9.21
CA LYS A 51 -17.82 2.38 9.28
C LYS A 51 -18.27 1.95 7.88
N LYS A 52 -17.56 0.97 7.28
CA LYS A 52 -17.95 0.40 5.98
C LYS A 52 -18.59 -0.98 6.17
N ARG A 53 -19.78 -1.14 5.59
CA ARG A 53 -20.44 -2.45 5.52
C ARG A 53 -19.74 -3.29 4.48
N HIS A 54 -19.34 -4.50 4.87
CA HIS A 54 -18.80 -5.52 3.98
C HIS A 54 -19.70 -6.73 4.04
N GLU A 55 -20.25 -7.14 2.91
CA GLU A 55 -21.06 -8.36 2.80
C GLU A 55 -20.19 -9.46 2.23
N ASP A 56 -20.00 -10.53 3.00
CA ASP A 56 -19.29 -11.71 2.53
C ASP A 56 -20.14 -12.43 1.48
N SER A 57 -19.70 -12.42 0.25
CA SER A 57 -20.40 -13.01 -0.90
C SER A 57 -20.60 -14.53 -0.78
N LYS A 58 -19.84 -15.23 0.07
CA LYS A 58 -19.95 -16.68 0.25
C LYS A 58 -20.90 -17.08 1.37
N THR A 59 -20.95 -16.29 2.44
CA THR A 59 -21.72 -16.64 3.65
C THR A 59 -22.95 -15.77 3.84
N GLY A 60 -23.13 -14.69 3.07
CA GLY A 60 -24.18 -13.69 3.23
C GLY A 60 -24.09 -12.92 4.55
N LYS A 61 -23.03 -13.12 5.33
CA LYS A 61 -22.85 -12.42 6.60
C LYS A 61 -22.39 -10.98 6.36
N THR A 62 -23.05 -10.06 7.06
CA THR A 62 -22.64 -8.66 7.06
C THR A 62 -21.58 -8.46 8.15
N GLU A 63 -20.38 -8.05 7.74
CA GLU A 63 -19.32 -7.59 8.62
C GLU A 63 -19.16 -6.08 8.51
N TYR A 64 -18.84 -5.43 9.64
CA TYR A 64 -18.54 -4.02 9.65
C TYR A 64 -17.05 -3.84 9.85
N ARG A 65 -16.38 -3.11 8.91
CA ARG A 65 -14.99 -2.74 9.02
C ARG A 65 -14.89 -1.26 9.35
N TYR A 66 -14.07 -0.93 10.32
CA TYR A 66 -13.82 0.44 10.74
C TYR A 66 -12.52 0.93 10.12
N TYR A 67 -12.57 2.13 9.58
CA TYR A 67 -11.42 2.83 9.02
C TYR A 67 -11.32 4.18 9.72
N TYR A 68 -10.10 4.62 9.94
CA TYR A 68 -9.82 5.87 10.62
C TYR A 68 -9.06 6.78 9.66
N GLU A 69 -9.71 7.86 9.26
CA GLU A 69 -9.08 8.90 8.46
C GLU A 69 -8.42 9.90 9.39
N VAL A 70 -7.09 9.97 9.32
CA VAL A 70 -6.25 10.80 10.19
C VAL A 70 -5.65 11.93 9.38
N THR A 71 -5.92 13.17 9.76
CA THR A 71 -5.33 14.37 9.15
C THR A 71 -4.18 14.88 10.01
N PHE A 72 -3.04 15.06 9.36
CA PHE A 72 -1.81 15.62 9.93
C PHE A 72 -1.58 17.00 9.34
N THR A 73 -1.41 18.00 10.22
CA THR A 73 -1.08 19.37 9.84
C THR A 73 0.34 19.69 10.30
N TYR A 74 1.15 20.31 9.46
CA TYR A 74 2.53 20.70 9.77
C TYR A 74 2.90 21.99 9.07
N ASP A 75 3.84 22.72 9.66
CA ASP A 75 4.45 23.93 9.07
C ASP A 75 5.78 23.55 8.40
N TYR A 76 6.00 24.08 7.22
CA TYR A 76 7.28 24.01 6.53
C TYR A 76 7.56 25.31 5.78
N ASN A 77 8.66 25.98 6.14
CA ASN A 77 9.06 27.27 5.60
C ASN A 77 7.98 28.36 5.73
N GLY A 78 7.23 28.38 6.86
CA GLY A 78 6.19 29.35 7.12
C GLY A 78 4.88 29.10 6.37
N GLN A 79 4.74 27.95 5.71
CA GLN A 79 3.53 27.53 5.05
C GLN A 79 2.96 26.29 5.69
N VAL A 80 1.65 26.29 5.94
CA VAL A 80 0.94 25.17 6.56
C VAL A 80 0.50 24.18 5.49
N TYR A 81 0.75 22.90 5.76
CA TYR A 81 0.38 21.77 4.89
C TYR A 81 -0.45 20.76 5.66
N ASP A 82 -1.37 20.11 4.96
CA ASP A 82 -2.14 19.01 5.47
C ASP A 82 -1.89 17.73 4.64
N THR A 83 -1.84 16.61 5.33
CA THR A 83 -1.83 15.29 4.69
C THR A 83 -2.77 14.35 5.42
N THR A 84 -3.54 13.56 4.67
CA THR A 84 -4.52 12.63 5.22
C THR A 84 -4.12 11.19 4.90
N ARG A 85 -4.30 10.29 5.89
CA ARG A 85 -4.04 8.84 5.76
C ARG A 85 -5.16 8.03 6.37
N THR A 86 -5.50 6.94 5.73
CA THR A 86 -6.51 5.99 6.21
C THR A 86 -5.84 4.80 6.90
N TYR A 87 -6.32 4.45 8.08
CA TYR A 87 -5.85 3.33 8.89
C TYR A 87 -7.01 2.40 9.22
N SER A 88 -6.72 1.10 9.33
CA SER A 88 -7.67 0.09 9.81
C SER A 88 -7.62 -0.09 11.33
N ASP A 89 -6.73 0.63 12.02
CA ASP A 89 -6.51 0.52 13.46
C ASP A 89 -6.43 1.92 14.10
N ARG A 90 -7.37 2.20 15.01
CA ARG A 90 -7.45 3.46 15.76
C ARG A 90 -6.25 3.70 16.67
N SER A 91 -5.62 2.63 17.16
CA SER A 91 -4.50 2.75 18.11
C SER A 91 -3.29 3.48 17.54
N LYS A 92 -3.23 3.67 16.22
CA LYS A 92 -2.04 4.27 15.57
C LYS A 92 -1.84 5.74 15.91
N TYR A 93 -2.93 6.53 15.93
CA TYR A 93 -2.87 7.97 16.21
C TYR A 93 -4.14 8.46 16.92
N SER A 94 -3.96 9.43 17.82
CA SER A 94 -5.04 10.15 18.48
C SER A 94 -4.97 11.63 18.14
N LYS A 95 -6.12 12.34 18.19
CA LYS A 95 -6.16 13.78 18.01
C LYS A 95 -5.28 14.48 19.06
N GLY A 96 -4.40 15.35 18.60
CA GLY A 96 -3.43 16.06 19.44
C GLY A 96 -2.05 15.42 19.48
N ASP A 97 -1.87 14.20 18.96
CA ASP A 97 -0.55 13.59 18.81
C ASP A 97 0.36 14.46 17.95
N ASN A 98 1.67 14.43 18.25
CA ASN A 98 2.68 15.18 17.51
C ASN A 98 3.74 14.23 16.93
N PRO A 99 3.41 13.43 15.91
CA PRO A 99 4.38 12.54 15.27
C PRO A 99 5.41 13.33 14.47
N THR A 100 6.64 12.82 14.45
CA THR A 100 7.64 13.28 13.49
C THR A 100 7.43 12.55 12.17
N ILE A 101 7.23 13.30 11.10
CA ILE A 101 7.12 12.79 9.73
C ILE A 101 8.30 13.28 8.89
N LYS A 102 8.50 12.65 7.75
CA LYS A 102 9.47 13.12 6.75
C LYS A 102 8.73 13.71 5.57
N ILE A 103 9.22 14.80 5.04
CA ILE A 103 8.68 15.48 3.85
C ILE A 103 9.71 15.56 2.75
N ASN A 104 9.23 15.67 1.52
CA ASN A 104 10.06 16.01 0.37
C ASN A 104 10.26 17.54 0.34
N PRO A 105 11.49 18.09 0.48
CA PRO A 105 11.72 19.52 0.51
C PRO A 105 11.31 20.22 -0.80
N HIS A 106 11.33 19.51 -1.92
CA HIS A 106 10.90 20.05 -3.23
C HIS A 106 9.39 19.94 -3.47
N ASN A 107 8.72 19.06 -2.75
CA ASN A 107 7.26 18.90 -2.78
C ASN A 107 6.75 18.58 -1.38
N PRO A 108 6.52 19.58 -0.53
CA PRO A 108 6.17 19.37 0.87
C PRO A 108 4.89 18.55 1.10
N LYS A 109 3.99 18.48 0.13
CA LYS A 109 2.78 17.64 0.19
C LYS A 109 3.11 16.13 0.17
N GLU A 110 4.28 15.76 -0.31
CA GLU A 110 4.74 14.37 -0.32
C GLU A 110 5.38 14.03 1.00
N THR A 111 4.78 13.07 1.73
CA THR A 111 5.19 12.71 3.08
C THR A 111 5.52 11.22 3.19
N SER A 112 6.44 10.88 4.10
CA SER A 112 6.77 9.50 4.48
C SER A 112 7.05 9.40 5.98
N GLY A 113 7.33 8.18 6.46
CA GLY A 113 7.66 7.93 7.87
C GLY A 113 6.44 7.85 8.78
N LEU A 114 5.21 7.89 8.25
CA LEU A 114 4.00 7.61 8.99
C LEU A 114 3.90 6.11 9.32
N LYS A 115 3.30 5.79 10.46
CA LYS A 115 3.08 4.39 10.86
C LYS A 115 2.33 3.66 9.73
N GLY A 116 2.85 2.53 9.28
CA GLY A 116 2.30 1.73 8.20
C GLY A 116 3.09 1.80 6.89
N ASP A 117 3.85 2.87 6.61
CA ASP A 117 4.60 2.98 5.36
C ASP A 117 5.61 1.82 5.21
N ILE A 118 6.40 1.54 6.27
CA ILE A 118 7.39 0.46 6.26
C ILE A 118 6.72 -0.92 6.24
N SER A 119 5.67 -1.12 7.04
CA SER A 119 4.98 -2.41 7.09
C SER A 119 4.33 -2.78 5.77
N THR A 120 3.82 -1.80 5.03
CA THR A 120 3.27 -2.01 3.68
C THR A 120 4.36 -2.43 2.70
N LEU A 121 5.52 -1.75 2.72
CA LEU A 121 6.66 -2.12 1.86
C LEU A 121 7.21 -3.51 2.18
N LEU A 122 7.35 -3.84 3.47
CA LEU A 122 7.78 -5.18 3.88
C LEU A 122 6.78 -6.26 3.44
N GLY A 123 5.47 -6.01 3.61
CA GLY A 123 4.43 -6.93 3.14
C GLY A 123 4.49 -7.17 1.63
N LEU A 124 4.67 -6.11 0.84
CA LEU A 124 4.82 -6.23 -0.60
C LEU A 124 6.11 -6.94 -1.01
N SER A 125 7.23 -6.70 -0.32
CA SER A 125 8.50 -7.36 -0.64
C SER A 125 8.48 -8.86 -0.36
N LEU A 126 7.74 -9.31 0.65
CA LEU A 126 7.55 -10.73 0.95
C LEU A 126 6.75 -11.49 -0.12
N SER A 127 5.98 -10.77 -0.96
CA SER A 127 5.28 -11.39 -2.08
C SER A 127 6.21 -11.79 -3.24
N ILE A 128 7.40 -11.19 -3.37
CA ILE A 128 8.35 -11.46 -4.46
C ILE A 128 8.76 -12.94 -4.52
N PRO A 129 9.26 -13.57 -3.43
CA PRO A 129 9.63 -14.99 -3.47
C PRO A 129 8.44 -15.91 -3.77
N LEU A 130 7.23 -15.53 -3.33
CA LEU A 130 6.01 -16.27 -3.64
C LEU A 130 5.73 -16.27 -5.15
N PHE A 131 5.86 -15.12 -5.80
CA PHE A 131 5.68 -15.02 -7.26
C PHE A 131 6.75 -15.77 -8.02
N ALA A 132 8.02 -15.69 -7.60
CA ALA A 132 9.10 -16.47 -8.22
C ALA A 132 8.82 -17.98 -8.18
N PHE A 133 8.22 -18.46 -7.09
CA PHE A 133 7.79 -19.86 -6.97
C PHE A 133 6.66 -20.21 -7.97
N PHE A 134 5.67 -19.34 -8.11
CA PHE A 134 4.60 -19.54 -9.09
C PHE A 134 5.12 -19.49 -10.53
N ASP A 135 6.05 -18.58 -10.84
CA ASP A 135 6.70 -18.50 -12.16
C ASP A 135 7.47 -19.79 -12.48
N PHE A 136 8.17 -20.36 -11.49
CA PHE A 136 8.86 -21.63 -11.67
C PHE A 136 7.89 -22.78 -12.02
N ILE A 137 6.79 -22.89 -11.28
CA ILE A 137 5.74 -23.89 -11.56
C ILE A 137 5.16 -23.66 -12.95
N TYR A 138 4.86 -22.40 -13.30
CA TYR A 138 4.28 -22.03 -14.58
C TYR A 138 5.20 -22.39 -15.76
N ILE A 139 6.50 -22.08 -15.67
CA ILE A 139 7.51 -22.46 -16.68
C ILE A 139 7.62 -23.98 -16.82
N SER A 140 7.57 -24.71 -15.69
CA SER A 140 7.58 -26.17 -15.70
C SER A 140 6.34 -26.76 -16.40
N LEU A 141 5.18 -26.15 -16.24
CA LEU A 141 3.96 -26.56 -16.93
C LEU A 141 4.04 -26.26 -18.44
N LEU A 142 4.54 -25.08 -18.81
CA LEU A 142 4.74 -24.70 -20.22
C LEU A 142 5.68 -25.67 -20.93
N SER A 143 6.78 -26.10 -20.29
CA SER A 143 7.74 -27.05 -20.89
C SER A 143 7.16 -28.45 -21.15
N ASN A 144 6.01 -28.78 -20.56
CA ASN A 144 5.29 -30.03 -20.83
C ASN A 144 4.19 -29.88 -21.89
N VAL A 145 3.88 -28.66 -22.30
CA VAL A 145 2.86 -28.35 -23.32
C VAL A 145 3.49 -28.19 -24.72
N PHE A 146 4.75 -27.78 -24.77
CA PHE A 146 5.55 -27.62 -26.00
C PHE A 146 6.69 -28.63 -26.07
#